data_0710b78a4d6f64d5070559de515d28c7
#
_entry.id   0710b78a4d6f64d5070559de515d28c7
#
_cell.length_a   1.000
_cell.length_b   1.000
_cell.length_c   1.000
_cell.angle_alpha   90.00
_cell.angle_beta   90.00
_cell.angle_gamma   90.00
#
_symmetry.space_group_name_H-M   'P 1'
#
loop_
_entity.id
_entity.type
_entity.pdbx_description
1 polymer ?
#
loop_
_entity_poly.entity_id
_entity_poly.type
_entity_poly.pdbx_seq_one_letter_code
_entity_poly.pdbx_strand_id
1 'polypeptide(L)'
;MTDSTDGLQDPALDLSMGTAQLPGRDTLDRADLRVLNTRSDVQGLLRLTVHLLTLLITGLLVHVTRAHIILLVPAMMLHGFAIVTLFAPMHECVHMTPFRSRWLNKIVGWLVGVPTFYNSDYYRRFHHWHHRFTQDSAHDPELQTPQLHTLGAYWLRLSGILFWRDRLTDLLMVSLGRTHHLPYVPAQAHRALAWSGRAQVALYLLIAGVAVVYQSTAPLVYWILPILLGQPLIRVILIAEHTGCSEGPNGLTNTRTTLTSWPVRLLMWNMPFHAEHHLYPSIPFHALPRAHVRIRERLAHLDDGYLKVNRDIRRSLSIPAGQTG
;
A
#
# COMPACT_ATOMS: atom_id res chain seq x y z
N MET A 1 27.58 14.36 28.00
CA MET A 1 26.18 14.53 27.55
C MET A 1 25.76 13.23 26.87
N THR A 2 25.18 12.32 27.64
CA THR A 2 24.72 10.99 27.19
C THR A 2 23.39 11.18 26.48
N ASP A 3 23.37 10.77 25.24
CA ASP A 3 22.18 10.81 24.32
C ASP A 3 21.14 9.83 24.84
N SER A 4 20.11 10.34 25.54
CA SER A 4 19.00 9.59 26.09
C SER A 4 17.85 9.52 25.07
N THR A 5 18.08 8.89 23.89
CA THR A 5 17.05 8.67 22.86
C THR A 5 16.45 7.27 22.87
N ASP A 6 16.59 6.54 23.99
CA ASP A 6 16.14 5.13 24.10
C ASP A 6 14.66 4.94 24.49
N GLY A 7 13.84 6.02 24.43
CA GLY A 7 12.49 6.03 24.97
C GLY A 7 11.32 5.78 23.99
N LEU A 8 11.55 5.38 22.72
CA LEU A 8 10.47 5.20 21.73
C LEU A 8 10.62 3.93 20.88
N GLN A 9 11.08 2.85 21.46
CA GLN A 9 10.76 1.54 20.91
C GLN A 9 9.27 1.29 21.22
N ASP A 10 8.44 1.18 20.17
CA ASP A 10 7.05 0.77 20.33
C ASP A 10 7.07 -0.71 20.75
N PRO A 11 6.86 -1.05 22.04
CA PRO A 11 6.99 -2.43 22.53
C PRO A 11 5.96 -3.38 21.91
N ALA A 12 4.96 -2.85 21.22
CA ALA A 12 3.95 -3.62 20.51
C ALA A 12 4.37 -4.05 19.10
N LEU A 13 5.51 -3.56 18.62
CA LEU A 13 6.15 -3.95 17.38
C LEU A 13 7.49 -4.61 17.66
N ASP A 14 7.57 -5.39 18.73
CA ASP A 14 8.69 -6.28 18.93
C ASP A 14 8.65 -7.38 17.83
N LEU A 15 9.33 -7.07 16.72
CA LEU A 15 9.56 -8.01 15.63
C LEU A 15 10.41 -9.20 16.06
N SER A 16 10.96 -9.19 17.29
CA SER A 16 11.70 -10.31 17.90
C SER A 16 10.79 -11.37 18.50
N MET A 17 9.54 -11.06 18.85
CA MET A 17 8.58 -12.02 19.36
C MET A 17 8.04 -12.88 18.22
N GLY A 18 8.78 -13.96 17.93
CA GLY A 18 8.37 -14.99 17.00
C GLY A 18 8.96 -14.83 15.60
N THR A 19 10.27 -14.67 15.50
CA THR A 19 11.04 -15.15 14.35
C THR A 19 11.12 -16.69 14.37
N ALA A 20 9.98 -17.36 14.60
CA ALA A 20 9.80 -18.68 14.04
C ALA A 20 10.16 -18.51 12.56
N GLN A 21 11.14 -19.26 12.08
CA GLN A 21 11.65 -19.18 10.71
C GLN A 21 10.44 -19.37 9.78
N LEU A 22 9.85 -18.25 9.32
CA LEU A 22 8.80 -18.35 8.32
C LEU A 22 9.43 -19.02 7.10
N PRO A 23 8.81 -20.06 6.54
CA PRO A 23 9.35 -20.77 5.41
C PRO A 23 9.73 -19.83 4.27
N GLY A 24 10.93 -20.01 3.71
CA GLY A 24 11.46 -19.16 2.63
C GLY A 24 12.37 -18.01 3.07
N ARG A 25 12.42 -17.66 4.36
CA ARG A 25 13.32 -16.61 4.89
C ARG A 25 14.80 -17.03 5.01
N ASP A 26 15.12 -18.26 4.71
CA ASP A 26 16.47 -18.80 4.58
C ASP A 26 17.10 -18.60 3.18
N THR A 27 16.38 -17.91 2.27
CA THR A 27 16.78 -17.71 0.87
C THR A 27 17.93 -16.73 0.70
N LEU A 28 18.00 -15.71 1.56
CA LEU A 28 19.11 -14.75 1.60
C LEU A 28 19.96 -14.97 2.85
N ASP A 29 21.25 -14.95 2.69
CA ASP A 29 22.17 -15.06 3.81
C ASP A 29 22.28 -13.73 4.59
N ARG A 30 22.99 -13.76 5.73
CA ARG A 30 23.17 -12.58 6.59
C ARG A 30 24.00 -11.48 5.94
N ALA A 31 24.92 -11.80 5.05
CA ALA A 31 25.76 -10.84 4.34
C ALA A 31 24.93 -10.11 3.28
N ASP A 32 24.13 -10.84 2.50
CA ASP A 32 23.17 -10.28 1.56
C ASP A 32 22.17 -9.33 2.24
N LEU A 33 21.57 -9.77 3.35
CA LEU A 33 20.60 -8.98 4.11
C LEU A 33 21.22 -7.68 4.65
N ARG A 34 22.47 -7.73 5.12
CA ARG A 34 23.19 -6.53 5.60
C ARG A 34 23.34 -5.49 4.48
N VAL A 35 23.67 -5.91 3.26
CA VAL A 35 23.83 -5.03 2.11
C VAL A 35 22.48 -4.51 1.61
N LEU A 36 21.48 -5.40 1.49
CA LEU A 36 20.17 -5.06 0.94
C LEU A 36 19.35 -4.17 1.88
N ASN A 37 19.53 -4.29 3.20
CA ASN A 37 18.82 -3.49 4.21
C ASN A 37 19.36 -2.05 4.39
N THR A 38 20.35 -1.63 3.58
CA THR A 38 20.92 -0.29 3.68
C THR A 38 19.88 0.76 3.28
N ARG A 39 19.47 1.60 4.24
CA ARG A 39 18.50 2.69 4.04
C ARG A 39 19.20 3.98 3.64
N SER A 40 18.51 4.84 2.87
CA SER A 40 19.10 6.07 2.35
C SER A 40 18.07 7.19 2.24
N ASP A 41 18.29 8.29 2.95
CA ASP A 41 17.44 9.49 2.82
C ASP A 41 17.48 10.03 1.38
N VAL A 42 18.64 10.00 0.74
CA VAL A 42 18.82 10.49 -0.65
C VAL A 42 17.96 9.68 -1.62
N GLN A 43 18.01 8.36 -1.56
CA GLN A 43 17.20 7.49 -2.44
C GLN A 43 15.70 7.71 -2.23
N GLY A 44 15.27 7.81 -0.96
CA GLY A 44 13.89 8.08 -0.60
C GLY A 44 13.42 9.44 -1.09
N LEU A 45 14.19 10.51 -0.84
CA LEU A 45 13.86 11.87 -1.27
C LEU A 45 13.85 12.01 -2.80
N LEU A 46 14.80 11.44 -3.51
CA LEU A 46 14.81 11.45 -4.98
C LEU A 46 13.56 10.76 -5.54
N ARG A 47 13.19 9.59 -5.01
CA ARG A 47 11.97 8.89 -5.47
C ARG A 47 10.71 9.69 -5.15
N LEU A 48 10.63 10.28 -3.95
CA LEU A 48 9.52 11.15 -3.56
C LEU A 48 9.41 12.37 -4.47
N THR A 49 10.54 13.04 -4.75
CA THR A 49 10.59 14.19 -5.67
C THR A 49 10.04 13.82 -7.05
N VAL A 50 10.48 12.69 -7.63
CA VAL A 50 9.97 12.22 -8.92
C VAL A 50 8.46 11.98 -8.86
N HIS A 51 7.95 11.39 -7.78
CA HIS A 51 6.51 11.17 -7.61
C HIS A 51 5.73 12.49 -7.51
N LEU A 52 6.23 13.47 -6.73
CA LEU A 52 5.60 14.79 -6.59
C LEU A 52 5.65 15.58 -7.91
N LEU A 53 6.75 15.49 -8.66
CA LEU A 53 6.82 16.07 -10.00
C LEU A 53 5.81 15.43 -10.97
N THR A 54 5.60 14.11 -10.88
CA THR A 54 4.57 13.42 -11.67
C THR A 54 3.18 13.93 -11.31
N LEU A 55 2.88 14.12 -10.02
CA LEU A 55 1.62 14.73 -9.57
C LEU A 55 1.45 16.15 -10.11
N LEU A 56 2.50 16.97 -10.05
CA LEU A 56 2.46 18.33 -10.57
C LEU A 56 2.19 18.34 -12.09
N ILE A 57 2.92 17.54 -12.86
CA ILE A 57 2.78 17.46 -14.32
C ILE A 57 1.40 16.96 -14.70
N THR A 58 0.90 15.90 -14.06
CA THR A 58 -0.42 15.34 -14.36
C THR A 58 -1.55 16.27 -13.89
N GLY A 59 -1.38 16.97 -12.77
CA GLY A 59 -2.31 18.00 -12.32
C GLY A 59 -2.38 19.20 -13.27
N LEU A 60 -1.22 19.62 -13.82
CA LEU A 60 -1.18 20.65 -14.86
C LEU A 60 -1.86 20.16 -16.15
N LEU A 61 -1.69 18.88 -16.50
CA LEU A 61 -2.40 18.29 -17.64
C LEU A 61 -3.91 18.34 -17.45
N VAL A 62 -4.44 18.03 -16.26
CA VAL A 62 -5.87 18.22 -15.92
C VAL A 62 -6.28 19.70 -16.10
N HIS A 63 -5.43 20.63 -15.66
CA HIS A 63 -5.71 22.06 -15.76
C HIS A 63 -5.85 22.53 -17.22
N VAL A 64 -4.90 22.16 -18.09
CA VAL A 64 -4.90 22.61 -19.49
C VAL A 64 -5.97 21.92 -20.33
N THR A 65 -6.41 20.72 -19.93
CA THR A 65 -7.44 19.95 -20.66
C THR A 65 -8.87 20.21 -20.19
N ARG A 66 -9.07 21.02 -19.13
CA ARG A 66 -10.37 21.19 -18.43
C ARG A 66 -11.52 21.63 -19.34
N ALA A 67 -11.24 22.32 -20.45
CA ALA A 67 -12.25 22.76 -21.40
C ALA A 67 -12.71 21.66 -22.39
N HIS A 68 -12.01 20.50 -22.44
CA HIS A 68 -12.23 19.46 -23.44
C HIS A 68 -12.44 18.09 -22.74
N ILE A 69 -13.69 17.70 -22.56
CA ILE A 69 -14.06 16.49 -21.78
C ILE A 69 -13.36 15.21 -22.27
N ILE A 70 -13.15 15.07 -23.60
CA ILE A 70 -12.49 13.92 -24.21
C ILE A 70 -11.02 13.80 -23.74
N LEU A 71 -10.34 14.94 -23.52
CA LEU A 71 -8.97 14.98 -23.01
C LEU A 71 -8.91 15.01 -21.49
N LEU A 72 -9.91 15.64 -20.85
CA LEU A 72 -9.98 15.81 -19.40
C LEU A 72 -10.09 14.46 -18.69
N VAL A 73 -10.96 13.55 -19.15
CA VAL A 73 -11.16 12.25 -18.49
C VAL A 73 -9.88 11.40 -18.47
N PRO A 74 -9.17 11.18 -19.59
CA PRO A 74 -7.87 10.52 -19.57
C PRO A 74 -6.82 11.22 -18.70
N ALA A 75 -6.78 12.57 -18.72
CA ALA A 75 -5.89 13.34 -17.86
C ALA A 75 -6.20 13.14 -16.37
N MET A 76 -7.48 13.13 -15.98
CA MET A 76 -7.91 12.82 -14.61
C MET A 76 -7.59 11.37 -14.23
N MET A 77 -7.73 10.40 -15.14
CA MET A 77 -7.34 9.01 -14.88
C MET A 77 -5.84 8.90 -14.61
N LEU A 78 -5.02 9.56 -15.43
CA LEU A 78 -3.56 9.57 -15.25
C LEU A 78 -3.17 10.26 -13.94
N HIS A 79 -3.76 11.42 -13.65
CA HIS A 79 -3.55 12.14 -12.38
C HIS A 79 -4.04 11.31 -11.18
N GLY A 80 -5.20 10.70 -11.31
CA GLY A 80 -5.75 9.80 -10.31
C GLY A 80 -4.84 8.60 -10.05
N PHE A 81 -4.26 8.00 -11.09
CA PHE A 81 -3.26 6.94 -10.93
C PHE A 81 -2.03 7.44 -10.16
N ALA A 82 -1.51 8.63 -10.49
CA ALA A 82 -0.41 9.22 -9.74
C ALA A 82 -0.79 9.49 -8.26
N ILE A 83 -2.02 9.90 -7.96
CA ILE A 83 -2.49 10.07 -6.58
C ILE A 83 -2.60 8.72 -5.86
N VAL A 84 -3.30 7.75 -6.44
CA VAL A 84 -3.54 6.47 -5.73
C VAL A 84 -2.24 5.70 -5.51
N THR A 85 -1.23 5.87 -6.36
CA THR A 85 0.09 5.26 -6.19
C THR A 85 0.93 5.90 -5.08
N LEU A 86 0.50 7.03 -4.46
CA LEU A 86 1.04 7.51 -3.18
C LEU A 86 0.83 6.50 -2.04
N PHE A 87 -0.04 5.51 -2.24
CA PHE A 87 -0.10 4.33 -1.38
C PHE A 87 1.27 3.65 -1.23
N ALA A 88 2.06 3.55 -2.30
CA ALA A 88 3.35 2.86 -2.26
C ALA A 88 4.40 3.53 -1.35
N PRO A 89 4.67 4.86 -1.42
CA PRO A 89 5.53 5.52 -0.44
C PRO A 89 4.96 5.49 0.98
N MET A 90 3.64 5.56 1.16
CA MET A 90 3.02 5.39 2.48
C MET A 90 3.29 3.99 3.04
N HIS A 91 3.08 2.95 2.24
CA HIS A 91 3.34 1.56 2.55
C HIS A 91 4.83 1.32 2.92
N GLU A 92 5.78 1.83 2.14
CA GLU A 92 7.20 1.76 2.46
C GLU A 92 7.53 2.48 3.79
N CYS A 93 6.93 3.65 4.01
CA CYS A 93 7.13 4.42 5.24
C CYS A 93 6.64 3.69 6.49
N VAL A 94 5.56 2.89 6.41
CA VAL A 94 5.09 2.13 7.58
C VAL A 94 6.05 1.00 7.96
N HIS A 95 6.86 0.50 7.01
CA HIS A 95 8.00 -0.40 7.27
C HIS A 95 9.26 0.33 7.75
N MET A 96 9.28 1.67 7.73
CA MET A 96 10.44 2.49 8.11
C MET A 96 11.67 2.21 7.24
N THR A 97 11.47 1.92 5.95
CA THR A 97 12.50 1.45 5.01
C THR A 97 13.00 2.50 4.03
N PRO A 98 12.18 3.40 3.45
CA PRO A 98 12.61 4.28 2.36
C PRO A 98 13.62 5.34 2.79
N PHE A 99 13.56 5.75 4.07
CA PHE A 99 14.47 6.74 4.63
C PHE A 99 15.29 6.16 5.78
N ARG A 100 16.56 6.57 5.88
CA ARG A 100 17.39 6.29 7.04
C ARG A 100 16.85 7.01 8.30
N SER A 101 16.41 8.26 8.12
CA SER A 101 15.84 9.09 9.18
C SER A 101 14.43 8.63 9.56
N ARG A 102 14.24 8.23 10.83
CA ARG A 102 12.95 7.72 11.33
C ARG A 102 11.83 8.76 11.26
N TRP A 103 12.16 10.04 11.51
CA TRP A 103 11.18 11.12 11.45
C TRP A 103 10.66 11.37 10.01
N LEU A 104 11.53 11.23 8.99
CA LEU A 104 11.11 11.32 7.58
C LEU A 104 10.08 10.24 7.24
N ASN A 105 10.32 8.98 7.65
CA ASN A 105 9.35 7.91 7.43
C ASN A 105 7.98 8.24 8.06
N LYS A 106 7.96 8.78 9.28
CA LYS A 106 6.71 9.14 9.96
C LYS A 106 5.99 10.30 9.27
N ILE A 107 6.69 11.41 9.00
CA ILE A 107 6.09 12.61 8.41
C ILE A 107 5.66 12.34 6.96
N VAL A 108 6.55 11.79 6.13
CA VAL A 108 6.22 11.47 4.74
C VAL A 108 5.08 10.46 4.68
N GLY A 109 5.15 9.38 5.45
CA GLY A 109 4.08 8.37 5.48
C GLY A 109 2.71 8.97 5.82
N TRP A 110 2.63 9.88 6.79
CA TRP A 110 1.38 10.55 7.14
C TRP A 110 0.92 11.48 6.02
N LEU A 111 1.81 12.34 5.49
CA LEU A 111 1.47 13.31 4.44
C LEU A 111 1.00 12.66 3.15
N VAL A 112 1.65 11.57 2.69
CA VAL A 112 1.23 10.87 1.46
C VAL A 112 0.05 9.94 1.69
N GLY A 113 -0.22 9.55 2.94
CA GLY A 113 -1.43 8.82 3.34
C GLY A 113 -2.71 9.66 3.23
N VAL A 114 -2.63 10.97 3.54
CA VAL A 114 -3.78 11.89 3.50
C VAL A 114 -4.49 11.89 2.13
N PRO A 115 -3.84 12.17 0.99
CA PRO A 115 -4.54 12.23 -0.29
C PRO A 115 -5.09 10.89 -0.76
N THR A 116 -4.64 9.76 -0.19
CA THR A 116 -5.13 8.42 -0.49
C THR A 116 -6.14 7.88 0.54
N PHE A 117 -6.52 8.70 1.53
CA PHE A 117 -7.45 8.34 2.62
C PHE A 117 -6.94 7.23 3.54
N TYR A 118 -5.64 6.95 3.55
CA TYR A 118 -5.04 6.07 4.53
C TYR A 118 -4.57 6.85 5.76
N ASN A 119 -4.90 6.36 6.96
CA ASN A 119 -4.20 6.77 8.17
C ASN A 119 -2.96 5.89 8.33
N SER A 120 -1.76 6.44 8.13
CA SER A 120 -0.52 5.66 8.13
C SER A 120 -0.21 5.01 9.48
N ASP A 121 -0.58 5.65 10.60
CA ASP A 121 -0.36 5.09 11.95
C ASP A 121 -1.23 3.87 12.21
N TYR A 122 -2.48 3.89 11.74
CA TYR A 122 -3.36 2.73 11.77
C TYR A 122 -2.92 1.67 10.77
N TYR A 123 -2.68 2.06 9.51
CA TYR A 123 -2.26 1.14 8.45
C TYR A 123 -0.96 0.41 8.80
N ARG A 124 -0.03 1.07 9.49
CA ARG A 124 1.19 0.44 9.99
C ARG A 124 0.88 -0.82 10.80
N ARG A 125 -0.06 -0.77 11.74
CA ARG A 125 -0.41 -1.90 12.61
C ARG A 125 -1.16 -2.98 11.85
N PHE A 126 -2.15 -2.58 11.07
CA PHE A 126 -2.90 -3.45 10.17
C PHE A 126 -1.95 -4.23 9.26
N HIS A 127 -1.03 -3.53 8.60
CA HIS A 127 -0.15 -4.10 7.59
C HIS A 127 0.97 -4.97 8.18
N HIS A 128 1.52 -4.62 9.34
CA HIS A 128 2.45 -5.51 10.05
C HIS A 128 1.77 -6.80 10.50
N TRP A 129 0.49 -6.74 10.86
CA TRP A 129 -0.28 -7.94 11.19
C TRP A 129 -0.55 -8.79 9.95
N HIS A 130 -0.88 -8.17 8.82
CA HIS A 130 -0.98 -8.84 7.53
C HIS A 130 0.32 -9.57 7.15
N HIS A 131 1.50 -8.94 7.25
CA HIS A 131 2.78 -9.59 7.01
C HIS A 131 3.06 -10.77 7.93
N ARG A 132 2.56 -10.73 9.16
CA ARG A 132 2.71 -11.83 10.11
C ARG A 132 1.81 -13.02 9.77
N PHE A 133 0.63 -12.75 9.26
CA PHE A 133 -0.42 -13.73 9.02
C PHE A 133 -0.86 -13.79 7.55
N THR A 134 0.02 -13.40 6.63
CA THR A 134 -0.28 -13.39 5.19
C THR A 134 -0.92 -14.69 4.74
N GLN A 135 -2.13 -14.62 4.16
CA GLN A 135 -2.92 -15.77 3.68
C GLN A 135 -3.34 -16.77 4.79
N ASP A 136 -3.35 -16.34 6.05
CA ASP A 136 -3.99 -17.08 7.14
C ASP A 136 -5.47 -16.62 7.25
N SER A 137 -6.40 -17.49 6.88
CA SER A 137 -7.84 -17.17 6.84
C SER A 137 -8.43 -16.76 8.20
N ALA A 138 -7.81 -17.17 9.31
CA ALA A 138 -8.26 -16.82 10.66
C ALA A 138 -7.74 -15.46 11.15
N HIS A 139 -6.57 -15.03 10.70
CA HIS A 139 -5.87 -13.90 11.33
C HIS A 139 -5.52 -12.78 10.35
N ASP A 140 -5.40 -13.04 9.04
CA ASP A 140 -5.05 -12.00 8.07
C ASP A 140 -6.19 -10.98 7.89
N PRO A 141 -5.99 -9.71 8.28
CA PRO A 141 -7.05 -8.72 8.21
C PRO A 141 -7.42 -8.37 6.75
N GLU A 142 -6.56 -8.63 5.76
CA GLU A 142 -6.88 -8.43 4.36
C GLU A 142 -7.86 -9.48 3.82
N LEU A 143 -7.93 -10.65 4.45
CA LEU A 143 -8.88 -11.71 4.12
C LEU A 143 -10.26 -11.51 4.76
N GLN A 144 -10.44 -10.56 5.68
CA GLN A 144 -11.75 -10.22 6.26
C GLN A 144 -12.67 -9.51 5.24
N THR A 145 -12.15 -9.00 4.14
CA THR A 145 -12.97 -8.52 3.01
C THR A 145 -13.48 -9.71 2.19
N PRO A 146 -14.66 -9.60 1.51
CA PRO A 146 -15.19 -10.69 0.69
C PRO A 146 -14.16 -11.23 -0.28
N GLN A 147 -13.88 -12.53 -0.21
CA GLN A 147 -12.92 -13.20 -1.08
C GLN A 147 -13.42 -13.25 -2.53
N LEU A 148 -12.49 -13.35 -3.48
CA LEU A 148 -12.81 -13.38 -4.91
C LEU A 148 -13.20 -14.80 -5.34
N HIS A 149 -14.47 -15.18 -5.06
CA HIS A 149 -15.01 -16.48 -5.49
C HIS A 149 -15.86 -16.39 -6.76
N THR A 150 -16.21 -15.18 -7.22
CA THR A 150 -17.06 -14.96 -8.39
C THR A 150 -16.59 -13.77 -9.22
N LEU A 151 -16.95 -13.72 -10.49
CA LEU A 151 -16.74 -12.57 -11.37
C LEU A 151 -17.40 -11.30 -10.82
N GLY A 152 -18.57 -11.40 -10.21
CA GLY A 152 -19.23 -10.27 -9.55
C GLY A 152 -18.40 -9.67 -8.42
N ALA A 153 -17.81 -10.52 -7.56
CA ALA A 153 -16.91 -10.09 -6.49
C ALA A 153 -15.63 -9.44 -7.06
N TYR A 154 -15.09 -9.98 -8.16
CA TYR A 154 -13.95 -9.39 -8.84
C TYR A 154 -14.24 -7.96 -9.33
N TRP A 155 -15.36 -7.77 -10.06
CA TRP A 155 -15.73 -6.45 -10.58
C TRP A 155 -16.05 -5.44 -9.46
N LEU A 156 -16.71 -5.91 -8.40
CA LEU A 156 -16.97 -5.09 -7.22
C LEU A 156 -15.67 -4.65 -6.53
N ARG A 157 -14.68 -5.55 -6.39
CA ARG A 157 -13.37 -5.19 -5.84
C ARG A 157 -12.62 -4.23 -6.77
N LEU A 158 -12.63 -4.48 -8.08
CA LEU A 158 -11.98 -3.66 -9.09
C LEU A 158 -12.56 -2.23 -9.12
N SER A 159 -13.86 -2.06 -8.92
CA SER A 159 -14.53 -0.74 -8.93
C SER A 159 -14.00 0.22 -7.84
N GLY A 160 -13.35 -0.31 -6.79
CA GLY A 160 -12.91 0.48 -5.64
C GLY A 160 -14.03 0.80 -4.62
N ILE A 161 -15.28 0.38 -4.83
CA ILE A 161 -16.39 0.65 -3.90
C ILE A 161 -16.09 0.08 -2.51
N LEU A 162 -15.59 -1.17 -2.44
CA LEU A 162 -15.22 -1.78 -1.17
C LEU A 162 -14.07 -1.03 -0.50
N PHE A 163 -13.09 -0.58 -1.27
CA PHE A 163 -12.00 0.25 -0.77
C PHE A 163 -12.52 1.51 -0.07
N TRP A 164 -13.42 2.26 -0.74
CA TRP A 164 -13.96 3.50 -0.16
C TRP A 164 -14.73 3.24 1.11
N ARG A 165 -15.60 2.22 1.12
CA ARG A 165 -16.30 1.78 2.32
C ARG A 165 -15.32 1.56 3.48
N ASP A 166 -14.27 0.75 3.24
CA ASP A 166 -13.33 0.35 4.26
C ASP A 166 -12.50 1.55 4.75
N ARG A 167 -11.98 2.38 3.84
CA ARG A 167 -11.18 3.57 4.23
C ARG A 167 -11.98 4.59 5.03
N LEU A 168 -13.22 4.87 4.64
CA LEU A 168 -14.08 5.80 5.40
C LEU A 168 -14.48 5.20 6.75
N THR A 169 -14.78 3.91 6.80
CA THR A 169 -15.06 3.20 8.06
C THR A 169 -13.86 3.19 8.99
N ASP A 170 -12.66 2.86 8.48
CA ASP A 170 -11.43 2.88 9.27
C ASP A 170 -11.14 4.27 9.84
N LEU A 171 -11.22 5.31 8.99
CA LEU A 171 -10.97 6.68 9.42
C LEU A 171 -11.95 7.12 10.51
N LEU A 172 -13.23 6.79 10.35
CA LEU A 172 -14.27 7.06 11.37
C LEU A 172 -13.99 6.29 12.65
N MET A 173 -13.76 4.98 12.56
CA MET A 173 -13.45 4.12 13.70
C MET A 173 -12.23 4.61 14.48
N VAL A 174 -11.12 4.92 13.75
CA VAL A 174 -9.88 5.40 14.36
C VAL A 174 -10.09 6.76 15.03
N SER A 175 -10.75 7.72 14.35
CA SER A 175 -10.99 9.07 14.89
C SER A 175 -11.90 9.07 16.13
N LEU A 176 -12.84 8.13 16.20
CA LEU A 176 -13.71 7.92 17.37
C LEU A 176 -13.01 7.13 18.50
N GLY A 177 -11.78 6.62 18.28
CA GLY A 177 -11.06 5.80 19.25
C GLY A 177 -11.63 4.38 19.40
N ARG A 178 -12.42 3.89 18.44
CA ARG A 178 -13.08 2.56 18.48
C ARG A 178 -12.18 1.45 17.94
N THR A 179 -10.94 1.35 18.43
CA THR A 179 -9.94 0.37 17.96
C THR A 179 -9.66 -0.75 18.96
N HIS A 180 -10.35 -0.79 20.12
CA HIS A 180 -10.06 -1.72 21.21
C HIS A 180 -10.31 -3.20 20.89
N HIS A 181 -11.15 -3.50 19.90
CA HIS A 181 -11.46 -4.86 19.45
C HIS A 181 -10.44 -5.42 18.45
N LEU A 182 -9.50 -4.60 17.97
CA LEU A 182 -8.54 -4.98 16.95
C LEU A 182 -7.30 -5.62 17.60
N PRO A 183 -6.96 -6.89 17.27
CA PRO A 183 -5.87 -7.61 17.93
C PRO A 183 -4.48 -7.02 17.63
N TYR A 184 -4.36 -6.28 16.54
CA TYR A 184 -3.12 -5.61 16.12
C TYR A 184 -2.96 -4.19 16.67
N VAL A 185 -3.90 -3.72 17.52
CA VAL A 185 -3.79 -2.39 18.14
C VAL A 185 -3.60 -2.57 19.65
N PRO A 186 -2.38 -2.39 20.18
CA PRO A 186 -2.11 -2.52 21.60
C PRO A 186 -2.73 -1.37 22.39
N ALA A 187 -3.07 -1.63 23.66
CA ALA A 187 -3.79 -0.70 24.53
C ALA A 187 -3.16 0.70 24.60
N GLN A 188 -1.85 0.78 24.68
CA GLN A 188 -1.11 2.05 24.73
C GLN A 188 -1.18 2.87 23.45
N ALA A 189 -1.57 2.27 22.32
CA ALA A 189 -1.62 2.95 21.02
C ALA A 189 -2.97 3.62 20.72
N HIS A 190 -4.07 3.20 21.36
CA HIS A 190 -5.43 3.67 21.04
C HIS A 190 -5.56 5.19 21.05
N ARG A 191 -5.02 5.84 22.11
CA ARG A 191 -5.07 7.30 22.23
C ARG A 191 -4.32 8.02 21.12
N ALA A 192 -3.11 7.58 20.79
CA ALA A 192 -2.30 8.17 19.73
C ALA A 192 -2.96 7.99 18.36
N LEU A 193 -3.51 6.81 18.08
CA LEU A 193 -4.27 6.54 16.85
C LEU A 193 -5.50 7.45 16.73
N ALA A 194 -6.28 7.60 17.81
CA ALA A 194 -7.44 8.48 17.81
C ALA A 194 -7.06 9.94 17.50
N TRP A 195 -5.96 10.44 18.03
CA TRP A 195 -5.47 11.78 17.72
C TRP A 195 -5.01 11.88 16.27
N SER A 196 -4.29 10.90 15.73
CA SER A 196 -3.88 10.85 14.32
C SER A 196 -5.10 10.86 13.38
N GLY A 197 -6.12 10.05 13.67
CA GLY A 197 -7.37 10.04 12.91
C GLY A 197 -8.12 11.36 12.96
N ARG A 198 -8.25 11.97 14.17
CA ARG A 198 -8.88 13.29 14.34
C ARG A 198 -8.14 14.38 13.60
N ALA A 199 -6.80 14.39 13.63
CA ALA A 199 -5.99 15.35 12.88
C ALA A 199 -6.22 15.23 11.37
N GLN A 200 -6.32 14.01 10.86
CA GLN A 200 -6.62 13.76 9.45
C GLN A 200 -8.04 14.21 9.07
N VAL A 201 -9.05 13.91 9.88
CA VAL A 201 -10.43 14.39 9.69
C VAL A 201 -10.48 15.92 9.74
N ALA A 202 -9.82 16.53 10.72
CA ALA A 202 -9.77 17.99 10.85
C ALA A 202 -9.15 18.65 9.61
N LEU A 203 -8.09 18.03 9.04
CA LEU A 203 -7.48 18.52 7.79
C LEU A 203 -8.46 18.42 6.62
N TYR A 204 -9.23 17.33 6.49
CA TYR A 204 -10.25 17.22 5.44
C TYR A 204 -11.36 18.25 5.60
N LEU A 205 -11.83 18.47 6.83
CA LEU A 205 -12.83 19.50 7.12
C LEU A 205 -12.29 20.92 6.82
N LEU A 206 -11.03 21.18 7.13
CA LEU A 206 -10.37 22.44 6.79
C LEU A 206 -10.30 22.64 5.28
N ILE A 207 -9.86 21.63 4.52
CA ILE A 207 -9.81 21.69 3.04
C ILE A 207 -11.21 21.97 2.47
N ALA A 208 -12.23 21.24 2.96
CA ALA A 208 -13.61 21.42 2.53
C ALA A 208 -14.15 22.83 2.90
N GLY A 209 -13.89 23.29 4.13
CA GLY A 209 -14.30 24.61 4.59
C GLY A 209 -13.66 25.73 3.78
N VAL A 210 -12.36 25.65 3.51
CA VAL A 210 -11.66 26.61 2.64
C VAL A 210 -12.25 26.59 1.22
N ALA A 211 -12.51 25.40 0.66
CA ALA A 211 -13.12 25.29 -0.66
C ALA A 211 -14.51 25.94 -0.73
N VAL A 212 -15.33 25.78 0.31
CA VAL A 212 -16.66 26.43 0.40
C VAL A 212 -16.54 27.94 0.50
N VAL A 213 -15.66 28.45 1.39
CA VAL A 213 -15.46 29.90 1.59
C VAL A 213 -15.01 30.59 0.29
N TYR A 214 -14.10 29.95 -0.45
CA TYR A 214 -13.59 30.50 -1.71
C TYR A 214 -14.38 30.03 -2.94
N GLN A 215 -15.51 29.34 -2.76
CA GLN A 215 -16.33 28.76 -3.84
C GLN A 215 -15.51 28.01 -4.87
N SER A 216 -14.49 27.27 -4.38
CA SER A 216 -13.51 26.59 -5.22
C SER A 216 -13.86 25.13 -5.44
N THR A 217 -13.91 24.70 -6.69
CA THR A 217 -14.07 23.31 -7.08
C THR A 217 -12.73 22.55 -7.16
N ALA A 218 -11.61 23.20 -6.83
CA ALA A 218 -10.27 22.61 -6.96
C ALA A 218 -10.11 21.25 -6.24
N PRO A 219 -10.56 21.04 -4.99
CA PRO A 219 -10.46 19.73 -4.37
C PRO A 219 -11.25 18.64 -5.11
N LEU A 220 -12.37 18.97 -5.72
CA LEU A 220 -13.13 18.01 -6.55
C LEU A 220 -12.38 17.68 -7.83
N VAL A 221 -11.90 18.68 -8.56
CA VAL A 221 -11.30 18.53 -9.90
C VAL A 221 -9.90 17.92 -9.84
N TYR A 222 -9.08 18.30 -8.85
CA TYR A 222 -7.67 17.89 -8.78
C TYR A 222 -7.40 16.79 -7.73
N TRP A 223 -8.40 16.37 -6.98
CA TRP A 223 -8.21 15.33 -5.98
C TRP A 223 -9.32 14.27 -6.02
N ILE A 224 -10.57 14.63 -5.68
CA ILE A 224 -11.63 13.63 -5.45
C ILE A 224 -12.03 12.92 -6.75
N LEU A 225 -12.32 13.62 -7.85
CA LEU A 225 -12.67 12.98 -9.10
C LEU A 225 -11.52 12.16 -9.70
N PRO A 226 -10.27 12.67 -9.75
CA PRO A 226 -9.14 11.87 -10.18
C PRO A 226 -8.91 10.60 -9.34
N ILE A 227 -8.98 10.69 -8.01
CA ILE A 227 -8.74 9.50 -7.17
C ILE A 227 -9.84 8.44 -7.36
N LEU A 228 -11.09 8.84 -7.58
CA LEU A 228 -12.19 7.91 -7.91
C LEU A 228 -11.91 7.18 -9.23
N LEU A 229 -11.44 7.90 -10.26
CA LEU A 229 -11.05 7.31 -11.55
C LEU A 229 -9.77 6.49 -11.49
N GLY A 230 -8.86 6.82 -10.57
CA GLY A 230 -7.59 6.09 -10.36
C GLY A 230 -7.75 4.77 -9.59
N GLN A 231 -8.78 4.64 -8.75
CA GLN A 231 -8.96 3.44 -7.92
C GLN A 231 -9.02 2.14 -8.70
N PRO A 232 -9.78 2.00 -9.79
CA PRO A 232 -9.77 0.77 -10.57
C PRO A 232 -8.37 0.41 -11.10
N LEU A 233 -7.55 1.40 -11.43
CA LEU A 233 -6.20 1.17 -11.97
C LEU A 233 -5.26 0.56 -10.93
N ILE A 234 -5.25 1.08 -9.69
CA ILE A 234 -4.44 0.47 -8.63
C ILE A 234 -5.03 -0.88 -8.17
N ARG A 235 -6.35 -1.08 -8.23
CA ARG A 235 -6.97 -2.39 -7.90
C ARG A 235 -6.48 -3.50 -8.82
N VAL A 236 -6.22 -3.23 -10.10
CA VAL A 236 -5.58 -4.21 -11.01
C VAL A 236 -4.25 -4.71 -10.45
N ILE A 237 -3.48 -3.83 -9.80
CA ILE A 237 -2.20 -4.19 -9.18
C ILE A 237 -2.44 -4.99 -7.90
N LEU A 238 -3.20 -4.44 -6.95
CA LEU A 238 -3.37 -5.03 -5.62
C LEU A 238 -4.14 -6.36 -5.62
N ILE A 239 -5.08 -6.57 -6.55
CA ILE A 239 -5.76 -7.87 -6.73
C ILE A 239 -4.74 -8.95 -7.10
N ALA A 240 -3.73 -8.62 -7.88
CA ALA A 240 -2.75 -9.60 -8.37
C ALA A 240 -1.78 -10.08 -7.28
N GLU A 241 -1.60 -9.33 -6.19
CA GLU A 241 -0.53 -9.56 -5.21
C GLU A 241 -0.67 -10.89 -4.47
N HIS A 242 -1.89 -11.27 -4.08
CA HIS A 242 -2.14 -12.49 -3.30
C HIS A 242 -3.21 -13.41 -3.90
N THR A 243 -4.05 -12.91 -4.82
CA THR A 243 -5.15 -13.71 -5.38
C THR A 243 -4.63 -14.91 -6.18
N GLY A 244 -5.08 -16.11 -5.81
CA GLY A 244 -4.68 -17.36 -6.45
C GLY A 244 -3.30 -17.86 -6.03
N CYS A 245 -2.69 -17.27 -5.00
CA CYS A 245 -1.52 -17.80 -4.33
C CYS A 245 -1.94 -18.81 -3.24
N SER A 246 -0.98 -19.58 -2.71
CA SER A 246 -1.29 -20.58 -1.69
C SER A 246 -1.67 -19.95 -0.35
N GLU A 247 -2.51 -20.65 0.40
CA GLU A 247 -2.76 -20.35 1.81
C GLU A 247 -1.57 -20.78 2.68
N GLY A 248 -1.42 -20.14 3.86
CA GLY A 248 -0.41 -20.49 4.86
C GLY A 248 0.88 -19.66 4.79
N PRO A 249 1.82 -19.89 5.71
CA PRO A 249 2.89 -18.96 6.07
C PRO A 249 4.10 -18.95 5.13
N ASN A 250 4.09 -19.71 4.04
CA ASN A 250 5.25 -19.80 3.14
C ASN A 250 5.28 -18.59 2.18
N GLY A 251 6.13 -17.60 2.46
CA GLY A 251 6.28 -16.39 1.65
C GLY A 251 6.76 -16.62 0.21
N LEU A 252 7.31 -17.79 -0.13
CA LEU A 252 7.66 -18.15 -1.50
C LEU A 252 6.45 -18.55 -2.35
N THR A 253 5.32 -18.89 -1.72
CA THR A 253 4.14 -19.45 -2.41
C THR A 253 2.85 -18.67 -2.15
N ASN A 254 2.79 -17.84 -1.09
CA ASN A 254 1.57 -17.14 -0.70
C ASN A 254 1.46 -15.71 -1.25
N THR A 255 2.46 -15.28 -2.00
CA THR A 255 2.56 -13.91 -2.54
C THR A 255 3.14 -13.97 -3.95
N ARG A 256 2.68 -13.06 -4.83
CA ARG A 256 3.11 -12.98 -6.23
C ARG A 256 4.01 -11.78 -6.47
N THR A 257 5.08 -11.99 -7.24
CA THR A 257 5.81 -10.92 -7.91
C THR A 257 5.32 -10.79 -9.35
N THR A 258 4.97 -9.56 -9.76
CA THR A 258 4.51 -9.28 -11.13
C THR A 258 5.48 -8.33 -11.82
N LEU A 259 6.22 -8.82 -12.80
CA LEU A 259 7.09 -7.99 -13.61
C LEU A 259 6.25 -7.04 -14.47
N THR A 260 6.64 -5.77 -14.51
CA THR A 260 5.85 -4.74 -15.18
C THR A 260 6.72 -3.62 -15.73
N SER A 261 6.11 -2.69 -16.46
CA SER A 261 6.80 -1.55 -17.08
C SER A 261 7.48 -0.64 -16.03
N TRP A 262 8.54 0.03 -16.43
CA TRP A 262 9.30 0.91 -15.54
C TRP A 262 8.47 2.09 -14.96
N PRO A 263 7.50 2.71 -15.68
CA PRO A 263 6.69 3.78 -15.08
C PRO A 263 5.83 3.29 -13.92
N VAL A 264 5.22 2.10 -14.05
CA VAL A 264 4.45 1.48 -12.95
C VAL A 264 5.39 1.15 -11.79
N ARG A 265 6.55 0.53 -12.03
CA ARG A 265 7.55 0.27 -10.99
C ARG A 265 8.04 1.55 -10.31
N LEU A 266 8.16 2.64 -11.08
CA LEU A 266 8.59 3.94 -10.56
C LEU A 266 7.57 4.50 -9.56
N LEU A 267 6.30 4.61 -9.96
CA LEU A 267 5.22 5.16 -9.12
C LEU A 267 4.83 4.22 -7.98
N MET A 268 4.91 2.91 -8.19
CA MET A 268 4.67 1.91 -7.14
C MET A 268 5.90 1.61 -6.28
N TRP A 269 6.97 2.41 -6.33
CA TRP A 269 8.17 2.26 -5.50
C TRP A 269 8.71 0.82 -5.47
N ASN A 270 8.75 0.16 -6.62
CA ASN A 270 9.14 -1.25 -6.78
C ASN A 270 8.26 -2.27 -6.01
N MET A 271 7.10 -1.88 -5.49
CA MET A 271 6.11 -2.80 -4.89
C MET A 271 5.71 -4.00 -5.77
N PRO A 272 5.80 -3.94 -7.12
CA PRO A 272 5.62 -5.13 -7.95
C PRO A 272 6.54 -6.32 -7.61
N PHE A 273 7.66 -6.12 -6.93
CA PHE A 273 8.45 -7.16 -6.29
C PHE A 273 7.86 -7.56 -4.93
N HIS A 274 6.58 -7.94 -4.93
CA HIS A 274 5.80 -8.05 -3.71
C HIS A 274 6.12 -9.31 -2.89
N ALA A 275 6.47 -10.42 -3.53
CA ALA A 275 6.93 -11.63 -2.84
C ALA A 275 8.25 -11.39 -2.10
N GLU A 276 9.19 -10.66 -2.71
CA GLU A 276 10.45 -10.25 -2.09
C GLU A 276 10.21 -9.36 -0.88
N HIS A 277 9.26 -8.44 -1.02
CA HIS A 277 8.85 -7.55 0.06
C HIS A 277 8.22 -8.33 1.23
N HIS A 278 7.33 -9.28 0.97
CA HIS A 278 6.73 -10.13 2.01
C HIS A 278 7.75 -11.03 2.70
N LEU A 279 8.70 -11.58 1.95
CA LEU A 279 9.79 -12.36 2.52
C LEU A 279 10.69 -11.52 3.42
N TYR A 280 11.02 -10.31 3.00
CA TYR A 280 11.98 -9.44 3.65
C TYR A 280 11.49 -7.99 3.71
N PRO A 281 10.47 -7.68 4.54
CA PRO A 281 9.85 -6.35 4.59
C PRO A 281 10.78 -5.25 5.13
N SER A 282 11.96 -5.61 5.60
CA SER A 282 13.02 -4.68 6.01
C SER A 282 13.86 -4.17 4.84
N ILE A 283 13.80 -4.79 3.66
CA ILE A 283 14.53 -4.37 2.47
C ILE A 283 13.83 -3.14 1.87
N PRO A 284 14.51 -1.98 1.74
CA PRO A 284 13.90 -0.79 1.17
C PRO A 284 13.62 -0.95 -0.34
N PHE A 285 12.61 -0.24 -0.83
CA PHE A 285 12.13 -0.29 -2.22
C PHE A 285 13.24 -0.27 -3.27
N HIS A 286 14.31 0.51 -3.07
CA HIS A 286 15.41 0.65 -4.04
C HIS A 286 16.31 -0.58 -4.12
N ALA A 287 16.26 -1.47 -3.13
CA ALA A 287 17.03 -2.71 -3.08
C ALA A 287 16.21 -3.94 -3.51
N LEU A 288 14.86 -3.86 -3.58
CA LEU A 288 14.00 -4.96 -4.01
C LEU A 288 14.39 -5.56 -5.36
N PRO A 289 14.75 -4.77 -6.41
CA PRO A 289 15.21 -5.36 -7.69
C PRO A 289 16.48 -6.22 -7.53
N ARG A 290 17.37 -5.87 -6.59
CA ARG A 290 18.57 -6.66 -6.31
C ARG A 290 18.24 -7.92 -5.50
N ALA A 291 17.27 -7.84 -4.59
CA ALA A 291 16.75 -9.02 -3.90
C ALA A 291 16.11 -9.99 -4.89
N HIS A 292 15.30 -9.48 -5.83
CA HIS A 292 14.66 -10.26 -6.89
C HIS A 292 15.66 -11.13 -7.66
N VAL A 293 16.76 -10.56 -8.11
CA VAL A 293 17.80 -11.31 -8.85
C VAL A 293 18.30 -12.54 -8.08
N ARG A 294 18.30 -12.49 -6.74
CA ARG A 294 18.80 -13.56 -5.88
C ARG A 294 17.77 -14.65 -5.57
N ILE A 295 16.47 -14.29 -5.56
CA ILE A 295 15.44 -15.21 -5.05
C ILE A 295 14.40 -15.63 -6.10
N ARG A 296 14.39 -15.01 -7.29
CA ARG A 296 13.34 -15.20 -8.31
C ARG A 296 13.10 -16.65 -8.71
N GLU A 297 14.16 -17.48 -8.73
CA GLU A 297 14.08 -18.90 -9.12
C GLU A 297 13.37 -19.77 -8.07
N ARG A 298 13.20 -19.25 -6.83
CA ARG A 298 12.51 -19.91 -5.74
C ARG A 298 11.05 -19.44 -5.57
N LEU A 299 10.64 -18.38 -6.27
CA LEU A 299 9.28 -17.86 -6.20
C LEU A 299 8.32 -18.76 -6.98
N ALA A 300 7.25 -19.22 -6.34
CA ALA A 300 6.22 -20.01 -6.99
C ALA A 300 5.36 -19.18 -7.95
N HIS A 301 5.17 -17.90 -7.64
CA HIS A 301 4.33 -16.98 -8.40
C HIS A 301 5.15 -15.80 -8.91
N LEU A 302 5.71 -15.97 -10.11
CA LEU A 302 6.42 -14.94 -10.86
C LEU A 302 5.73 -14.79 -12.22
N ASP A 303 5.07 -13.67 -12.43
CA ASP A 303 4.27 -13.41 -13.62
C ASP A 303 4.69 -12.15 -14.36
N ASP A 304 4.42 -12.11 -15.69
CA ASP A 304 4.64 -10.96 -16.55
C ASP A 304 3.33 -10.20 -16.83
N GLY A 305 3.23 -8.99 -16.28
CA GLY A 305 2.14 -8.06 -16.57
C GLY A 305 0.84 -8.30 -15.81
N TYR A 306 0.36 -7.24 -15.18
CA TYR A 306 -0.87 -7.26 -14.38
C TYR A 306 -2.13 -7.61 -15.17
N LEU A 307 -2.19 -7.24 -16.45
CA LEU A 307 -3.35 -7.56 -17.30
C LEU A 307 -3.45 -9.07 -17.57
N LYS A 308 -2.30 -9.76 -17.74
CA LYS A 308 -2.25 -11.22 -17.85
C LYS A 308 -2.75 -11.87 -16.56
N VAL A 309 -2.18 -11.48 -15.42
CA VAL A 309 -2.57 -12.04 -14.11
C VAL A 309 -4.08 -11.85 -13.86
N ASN A 310 -4.61 -10.65 -14.07
CA ASN A 310 -6.04 -10.38 -13.85
C ASN A 310 -6.94 -11.14 -14.85
N ARG A 311 -6.48 -11.36 -16.09
CA ARG A 311 -7.18 -12.22 -17.04
C ARG A 311 -7.26 -13.67 -16.55
N ASP A 312 -6.14 -14.18 -16.04
CA ASP A 312 -6.05 -15.57 -15.57
C ASP A 312 -6.87 -15.76 -14.28
N ILE A 313 -6.84 -14.79 -13.35
CA ILE A 313 -7.75 -14.76 -12.18
C ILE A 313 -9.23 -14.79 -12.65
N ARG A 314 -9.63 -13.95 -13.59
CA ARG A 314 -11.03 -13.95 -14.09
C ARG A 314 -11.42 -15.27 -14.72
N ARG A 315 -10.51 -15.91 -15.46
CA ARG A 315 -10.75 -17.23 -16.05
C ARG A 315 -10.99 -18.29 -14.99
N SER A 316 -10.17 -18.32 -13.92
CA SER A 316 -10.36 -19.26 -12.82
C SER A 316 -11.71 -19.05 -12.10
N LEU A 317 -12.16 -17.80 -11.96
CA LEU A 317 -13.46 -17.48 -11.37
C LEU A 317 -14.67 -17.80 -12.28
N SER A 318 -14.45 -18.04 -13.58
CA SER A 318 -15.49 -18.35 -14.54
C SER A 318 -15.76 -19.86 -14.65
N ILE A 319 -14.90 -20.71 -14.07
CA ILE A 319 -15.05 -22.16 -14.08
C ILE A 319 -15.96 -22.57 -12.91
N PRO A 320 -17.09 -23.26 -13.13
CA PRO A 320 -17.94 -23.71 -12.04
C PRO A 320 -17.16 -24.62 -11.08
N ALA A 321 -17.35 -24.42 -9.78
CA ALA A 321 -16.79 -25.29 -8.75
C ALA A 321 -17.29 -26.73 -9.02
N GLY A 322 -16.38 -27.63 -9.43
CA GLY A 322 -16.70 -29.02 -9.77
C GLY A 322 -16.14 -29.52 -11.11
N GLN A 323 -15.48 -28.67 -11.90
CA GLN A 323 -14.86 -29.07 -13.19
C GLN A 323 -13.31 -28.97 -13.17
N THR A 324 -12.68 -28.84 -12.03
CA THR A 324 -11.23 -29.00 -11.88
C THR A 324 -10.95 -30.48 -11.67
N GLY A 325 -10.76 -31.20 -12.77
CA GLY A 325 -10.27 -32.58 -12.81
C GLY A 325 -8.76 -32.63 -12.90
#